data_f0bde619fa34e8927dab025fe049b826
#
_entry.id   f0bde619fa34e8927dab025fe049b826
#
_cell.length_a   1.000
_cell.length_b   1.000
_cell.length_c   1.000
_cell.angle_alpha   90.00
_cell.angle_beta   90.00
_cell.angle_gamma   90.00
#
_symmetry.space_group_name_H-M   'P 1'
#
loop_
_entity.id
_entity.type
_entity.pdbx_description
1 polymer ?
#
loop_
_entity_poly.entity_id
_entity_poly.type
_entity_poly.pdbx_seq_one_letter_code
_entity_poly.pdbx_strand_id
1 'polypeptide(L)'
;MLLIHKASAGSGKTYNLVFEYLKILLGKKTESGYILDEHPNDNHKKILAITFTNKAAQEMKKRIVKELDLIARNSKNSDHSESLLKAFGTQPNKLQDSAKKALTDVLFDYSNFNVSTIDSFFQTVMRNLARELG
;
A
#
# COMPACT_ATOMS: atom_id res chain seq x y z
N MET A 1 -9.07 2.73 3.64
CA MET A 1 -8.74 4.05 3.11
C MET A 1 -8.58 4.02 1.59
N LEU A 2 -8.98 5.09 0.94
CA LEU A 2 -8.92 5.21 -0.52
C LEU A 2 -7.75 6.08 -0.95
N LEU A 3 -6.92 5.56 -1.86
CA LEU A 3 -5.85 6.32 -2.51
C LEU A 3 -6.13 6.41 -4.00
N ILE A 4 -6.12 7.61 -4.55
CA ILE A 4 -6.36 7.84 -5.96
C ILE A 4 -5.12 8.41 -6.63
N HIS A 5 -4.64 7.72 -7.68
CA HIS A 5 -3.52 8.19 -8.48
C HIS A 5 -4.05 8.89 -9.72
N LYS A 6 -3.99 10.22 -9.74
CA LYS A 6 -4.57 11.06 -10.78
C LYS A 6 -3.67 11.32 -11.96
N ALA A 7 -2.47 10.81 -11.97
CA ALA A 7 -1.53 11.15 -13.02
C ALA A 7 -1.09 9.96 -13.84
N SER A 8 -0.82 10.22 -15.10
CA SER A 8 -0.04 9.31 -15.92
C SER A 8 1.31 9.05 -15.23
N ALA A 9 1.92 7.91 -15.54
CA ALA A 9 3.14 7.42 -14.94
C ALA A 9 4.30 8.43 -14.99
N GLY A 10 4.29 9.41 -14.09
CA GLY A 10 5.45 10.24 -13.81
C GLY A 10 6.14 9.69 -12.59
N SER A 11 7.44 9.56 -12.62
CA SER A 11 8.23 8.90 -11.57
C SER A 11 7.98 9.45 -10.16
N GLY A 12 7.86 10.78 -10.00
CA GLY A 12 7.66 11.40 -8.71
C GLY A 12 6.29 11.12 -8.09
N LYS A 13 5.27 11.01 -8.91
CA LYS A 13 3.90 10.78 -8.45
C LYS A 13 3.69 9.33 -8.04
N THR A 14 4.27 8.40 -8.75
CA THR A 14 4.26 6.99 -8.38
C THR A 14 4.99 6.78 -7.07
N TYR A 15 6.14 7.44 -6.88
CA TYR A 15 6.88 7.40 -5.62
C TYR A 15 5.99 7.83 -4.45
N ASN A 16 5.32 8.96 -4.60
CA ASN A 16 4.47 9.50 -3.54
C ASN A 16 3.30 8.58 -3.21
N LEU A 17 2.68 7.99 -4.21
CA LEU A 17 1.56 7.07 -4.01
C LEU A 17 2.00 5.79 -3.30
N VAL A 18 3.13 5.22 -3.70
CA VAL A 18 3.71 4.06 -3.02
C VAL A 18 4.07 4.40 -1.58
N PHE A 19 4.68 5.57 -1.36
CA PHE A 19 5.00 6.04 -0.01
C PHE A 19 3.74 6.15 0.86
N GLU A 20 2.68 6.78 0.35
CA GLU A 20 1.43 6.91 1.09
C GLU A 20 0.79 5.56 1.39
N TYR A 21 0.84 4.64 0.42
CA TYR A 21 0.33 3.29 0.63
C TYR A 21 1.10 2.57 1.75
N LEU A 22 2.43 2.62 1.68
CA LEU A 22 3.27 1.98 2.70
C LEU A 22 3.07 2.59 4.08
N LYS A 23 2.89 3.91 4.15
CA LYS A 23 2.63 4.60 5.41
C LYS A 23 1.32 4.14 6.05
N ILE A 24 0.29 3.95 5.25
CA ILE A 24 -1.00 3.46 5.74
C ILE A 24 -0.92 1.97 6.09
N LEU A 25 -0.25 1.18 5.26
CA LEU A 25 -0.11 -0.27 5.45
C LEU A 25 0.66 -0.61 6.74
N LEU A 26 1.76 0.08 6.97
CA LEU A 26 2.66 -0.20 8.09
C LEU A 26 2.37 0.65 9.32
N GLY A 27 1.47 1.62 9.20
CA GLY A 27 1.17 2.54 10.26
C GLY A 27 -0.23 2.39 10.82
N LYS A 28 -0.46 3.10 11.91
CA LYS A 28 -1.81 3.28 12.45
C LYS A 28 -2.01 4.76 12.76
N LYS A 29 -3.24 5.22 12.55
CA LYS A 29 -3.57 6.63 12.72
C LYS A 29 -3.75 6.97 14.20
N THR A 30 -3.12 8.06 14.61
CA THR A 30 -3.28 8.63 15.94
C THR A 30 -3.67 10.11 15.82
N GLU A 31 -3.96 10.76 16.94
CA GLU A 31 -4.29 12.19 16.93
C GLU A 31 -3.15 13.06 16.39
N SER A 32 -1.92 12.63 16.59
CA SER A 32 -0.74 13.35 16.11
C SER A 32 -0.23 12.90 14.74
N GLY A 33 -0.97 12.01 14.05
CA GLY A 33 -0.60 11.50 12.74
C GLY A 33 -0.43 9.99 12.75
N TYR A 34 0.39 9.45 11.82
CA TYR A 34 0.64 8.02 11.74
C TYR A 34 1.86 7.64 12.56
N ILE A 35 1.73 6.56 13.31
CA ILE A 35 2.86 5.89 13.97
C ILE A 35 2.98 4.48 13.43
N LEU A 36 4.14 3.86 13.60
CA LEU A 36 4.36 2.49 13.16
C LEU A 36 3.41 1.53 13.90
N ASP A 37 2.79 0.65 13.14
CA ASP A 37 2.03 -0.47 13.69
C ASP A 37 2.96 -1.68 13.75
N GLU A 38 3.33 -2.08 14.95
CA GLU A 38 4.24 -3.22 15.14
C GLU A 38 3.57 -4.55 14.76
N HIS A 39 2.25 -4.56 14.66
CA HIS A 39 1.47 -5.75 14.32
C HIS A 39 0.46 -5.40 13.23
N PRO A 40 0.93 -5.12 11.98
CA PRO A 40 0.03 -4.75 10.88
C PRO A 40 -0.76 -5.96 10.39
N ASN A 41 -1.78 -6.33 11.12
CA ASN A 41 -2.57 -7.53 10.87
C ASN A 41 -3.59 -7.28 9.75
N ASP A 42 -3.33 -7.83 8.56
CA ASP A 42 -4.21 -7.75 7.40
C ASP A 42 -4.60 -6.32 6.98
N ASN A 43 -3.73 -5.35 7.23
CA ASN A 43 -4.03 -3.96 6.89
C ASN A 43 -4.23 -3.74 5.39
N HIS A 44 -3.65 -4.59 4.54
CA HIS A 44 -3.81 -4.46 3.09
C HIS A 44 -5.27 -4.59 2.65
N LYS A 45 -6.09 -5.32 3.38
CA LYS A 45 -7.53 -5.47 3.09
C LYS A 45 -8.30 -4.17 3.27
N LYS A 46 -7.78 -3.27 4.09
CA LYS A 46 -8.44 -2.03 4.47
C LYS A 46 -8.07 -0.86 3.55
N ILE A 47 -7.19 -1.07 2.60
CA ILE A 47 -6.68 -0.03 1.71
C ILE A 47 -7.14 -0.32 0.29
N LEU A 48 -7.71 0.70 -0.36
CA LEU A 48 -8.03 0.64 -1.77
C LEU A 48 -7.24 1.72 -2.49
N ALA A 49 -6.39 1.32 -3.43
CA ALA A 49 -5.66 2.23 -4.29
C ALA A 49 -6.23 2.16 -5.70
N ILE A 50 -6.50 3.30 -6.30
CA ILE A 50 -7.10 3.39 -7.63
C ILE A 50 -6.16 4.12 -8.57
N THR A 51 -5.92 3.51 -9.74
CA THR A 51 -5.12 4.07 -10.81
C THR A 51 -5.98 4.19 -12.08
N PHE A 52 -5.46 4.91 -13.09
CA PHE A 52 -6.21 5.07 -14.34
C PHE A 52 -6.02 3.91 -15.31
N THR A 53 -4.90 3.21 -15.28
CA THR A 53 -4.60 2.15 -16.24
C THR A 53 -4.22 0.86 -15.54
N ASN A 54 -4.46 -0.27 -16.21
CA ASN A 54 -4.05 -1.58 -15.74
C ASN A 54 -2.54 -1.66 -15.57
N LYS A 55 -1.80 -1.04 -16.48
CA LYS A 55 -0.34 -1.00 -16.40
C LYS A 55 0.12 -0.30 -15.13
N ALA A 56 -0.45 0.86 -14.82
CA ALA A 56 -0.11 1.60 -13.60
C ALA A 56 -0.47 0.82 -12.35
N ALA A 57 -1.61 0.13 -12.34
CA ALA A 57 -2.02 -0.72 -11.22
C ALA A 57 -1.01 -1.86 -10.98
N GLN A 58 -0.61 -2.54 -12.05
CA GLN A 58 0.37 -3.63 -11.95
C GLN A 58 1.74 -3.12 -11.49
N GLU A 59 2.19 -2.00 -12.03
CA GLU A 59 3.45 -1.40 -11.60
C GLU A 59 3.42 -1.00 -10.13
N MET A 60 2.32 -0.44 -9.66
CA MET A 60 2.16 -0.07 -8.27
C MET A 60 2.24 -1.28 -7.35
N LYS A 61 1.53 -2.36 -7.70
CA LYS A 61 1.60 -3.62 -6.93
C LYS A 61 3.02 -4.15 -6.85
N LYS A 62 3.73 -4.18 -7.97
CA LYS A 62 5.12 -4.64 -8.02
C LYS A 62 6.02 -3.79 -7.14
N ARG A 63 5.86 -2.48 -7.18
CA ARG A 63 6.69 -1.57 -6.38
C ARG A 63 6.42 -1.72 -4.90
N ILE A 64 5.16 -1.86 -4.50
CA ILE A 64 4.80 -2.05 -3.09
C ILE A 64 5.42 -3.34 -2.56
N VAL A 65 5.26 -4.45 -3.27
CA VAL A 65 5.82 -5.74 -2.87
C VAL A 65 7.35 -5.68 -2.82
N LYS A 66 7.97 -5.09 -3.84
CA LYS A 66 9.42 -4.91 -3.90
C LYS A 66 9.94 -4.10 -2.71
N GLU A 67 9.29 -2.98 -2.40
CA GLU A 67 9.70 -2.13 -1.29
C GLU A 67 9.53 -2.83 0.05
N LEU A 68 8.43 -3.55 0.25
CA LEU A 68 8.25 -4.35 1.46
C LEU A 68 9.35 -5.38 1.62
N ASP A 69 9.73 -6.05 0.53
CA ASP A 69 10.81 -7.02 0.56
C ASP A 69 12.15 -6.37 0.90
N LEU A 70 12.47 -5.25 0.27
CA LEU A 70 13.71 -4.53 0.54
C LEU A 70 13.77 -4.03 1.98
N ILE A 71 12.69 -3.48 2.49
CA ILE A 71 12.62 -3.01 3.88
C ILE A 71 12.73 -4.20 4.84
N ALA A 72 12.06 -5.30 4.53
CA ALA A 72 12.10 -6.52 5.35
C ALA A 72 13.52 -7.11 5.45
N ARG A 73 14.33 -6.93 4.41
CA ARG A 73 15.73 -7.37 4.39
C ARG A 73 16.70 -6.30 4.95
N ASN A 74 16.17 -5.16 5.35
CA ASN A 74 16.97 -4.01 5.75
C ASN A 74 17.97 -3.59 4.66
N SER A 75 17.52 -3.61 3.41
CA SER A 75 18.34 -3.27 2.25
C SER A 75 18.50 -1.76 2.11
N LYS A 76 19.72 -1.33 1.77
CA LYS A 76 19.99 0.07 1.45
C LYS A 76 19.39 0.50 0.12
N ASN A 77 18.91 -0.46 -0.68
CA ASN A 77 18.33 -0.18 -2.00
C ASN A 77 16.86 0.24 -1.93
N SER A 78 16.24 0.21 -0.74
CA SER A 78 14.87 0.69 -0.59
C SER A 78 14.79 2.20 -0.81
N ASP A 79 13.87 2.62 -1.66
CA ASP A 79 13.64 4.05 -1.94
C ASP A 79 12.84 4.73 -0.84
N HIS A 80 12.11 3.99 -0.02
CA HIS A 80 11.14 4.54 0.93
C HIS A 80 11.52 4.35 2.40
N SER A 81 12.50 3.51 2.69
CA SER A 81 12.85 3.14 4.06
C SER A 81 13.16 4.36 4.93
N GLU A 82 14.02 5.24 4.43
CA GLU A 82 14.44 6.43 5.18
C GLU A 82 13.27 7.37 5.44
N SER A 83 12.44 7.60 4.44
CA SER A 83 11.26 8.47 4.58
C SER A 83 10.25 7.90 5.57
N LEU A 84 10.07 6.58 5.56
CA LEU A 84 9.17 5.92 6.51
C LEU A 84 9.70 5.98 7.94
N LEU A 85 11.02 5.80 8.12
CA LEU A 85 11.63 5.93 9.44
C LEU A 85 11.39 7.32 10.02
N LYS A 86 11.54 8.36 9.20
CA LYS A 86 11.27 9.74 9.62
C LYS A 86 9.79 9.97 9.91
N ALA A 87 8.91 9.48 9.03
CA ALA A 87 7.47 9.67 9.19
C ALA A 87 6.93 9.03 10.45
N PHE A 88 7.41 7.84 10.79
CA PHE A 88 6.98 7.12 11.99
C PHE A 88 7.78 7.47 13.24
N GLY A 89 8.94 8.09 13.09
CA GLY A 89 9.84 8.33 14.23
C GLY A 89 10.29 7.04 14.90
N THR A 90 10.57 5.99 14.12
CA THR A 90 10.88 4.66 14.61
C THR A 90 12.30 4.22 14.22
N GLN A 91 12.69 3.05 14.70
CA GLN A 91 14.00 2.48 14.45
C GLN A 91 13.95 1.46 13.29
N PRO A 92 15.08 1.25 12.58
CA PRO A 92 15.12 0.33 11.44
C PRO A 92 14.65 -1.09 11.74
N ASN A 93 15.01 -1.64 12.90
CA ASN A 93 14.63 -3.01 13.26
C ASN A 93 13.11 -3.17 13.42
N LYS A 94 12.44 -2.16 13.95
CA LYS A 94 10.99 -2.19 14.11
C LYS A 94 10.28 -2.06 12.77
N LEU A 95 10.76 -1.19 11.90
CA LEU A 95 10.22 -1.05 10.55
C LEU A 95 10.42 -2.35 9.76
N GLN A 96 11.59 -2.97 9.89
CA GLN A 96 11.90 -4.24 9.26
C GLN A 96 10.91 -5.33 9.67
N ASP A 97 10.64 -5.48 10.95
CA ASP A 97 9.72 -6.49 11.46
C ASP A 97 8.29 -6.26 10.97
N SER A 98 7.82 -5.01 10.98
CA SER A 98 6.51 -4.66 10.44
C SER A 98 6.40 -4.96 8.97
N ALA A 99 7.45 -4.65 8.19
CA ALA A 99 7.47 -4.93 6.76
C ALA A 99 7.42 -6.43 6.48
N LYS A 100 8.12 -7.24 7.25
CA LYS A 100 8.06 -8.72 7.12
C LYS A 100 6.64 -9.23 7.33
N LYS A 101 5.97 -8.77 8.36
CA LYS A 101 4.59 -9.17 8.67
C LYS A 101 3.64 -8.74 7.58
N ALA A 102 3.73 -7.48 7.15
CA ALA A 102 2.87 -6.96 6.08
C ALA A 102 3.11 -7.68 4.75
N LEU A 103 4.36 -7.97 4.40
CA LEU A 103 4.69 -8.70 3.19
C LEU A 103 4.09 -10.10 3.21
N THR A 104 4.21 -10.79 4.35
CA THR A 104 3.61 -12.11 4.52
C THR A 104 2.10 -12.05 4.32
N ASP A 105 1.43 -11.09 4.95
CA ASP A 105 -0.01 -10.94 4.83
C ASP A 105 -0.43 -10.69 3.38
N VAL A 106 0.25 -9.79 2.69
CA VAL A 106 -0.04 -9.46 1.29
C VAL A 106 0.15 -10.67 0.39
N LEU A 107 1.23 -11.41 0.55
CA LEU A 107 1.54 -12.57 -0.31
C LEU A 107 0.59 -13.74 -0.07
N PHE A 108 0.20 -13.99 1.18
CA PHE A 108 -0.74 -15.07 1.50
C PHE A 108 -2.19 -14.70 1.22
N ASP A 109 -2.49 -13.44 1.03
CA ASP A 109 -3.85 -12.95 0.78
C ASP A 109 -3.86 -11.95 -0.38
N TYR A 110 -3.20 -12.32 -1.47
CA TYR A 110 -2.95 -11.42 -2.60
C TYR A 110 -4.24 -10.95 -3.27
N SER A 111 -5.30 -11.77 -3.24
CA SER A 111 -6.60 -11.41 -3.83
C SER A 111 -7.25 -10.19 -3.14
N ASN A 112 -6.89 -9.91 -1.91
CA ASN A 112 -7.37 -8.75 -1.17
C ASN A 112 -6.37 -7.58 -1.14
N PHE A 113 -5.32 -7.67 -1.94
CA PHE A 113 -4.41 -6.56 -2.18
C PHE A 113 -5.03 -5.66 -3.25
N ASN A 114 -5.76 -4.65 -2.79
CA ASN A 114 -6.68 -3.87 -3.62
C ASN A 114 -6.01 -2.67 -4.28
N VAL A 115 -5.36 -2.93 -5.41
CA VAL A 115 -4.88 -1.90 -6.32
C VAL A 115 -5.55 -2.18 -7.65
N SER A 116 -6.41 -1.28 -8.10
CA SER A 116 -7.22 -1.51 -9.30
C SER A 116 -7.31 -0.26 -10.16
N THR A 117 -7.89 -0.42 -11.34
CA THR A 117 -8.22 0.74 -12.18
C THR A 117 -9.58 1.29 -11.76
N ILE A 118 -9.83 2.56 -12.15
CA ILE A 118 -11.11 3.19 -11.89
C ILE A 118 -12.25 2.44 -12.57
N ASP A 119 -12.03 1.93 -13.79
CA ASP A 119 -13.06 1.17 -14.51
C ASP A 119 -13.38 -0.14 -13.80
N SER A 120 -12.37 -0.88 -13.38
CA SER A 120 -12.57 -2.14 -12.65
C SER A 120 -13.28 -1.91 -11.32
N PHE A 121 -12.91 -0.86 -10.61
CA PHE A 121 -13.58 -0.49 -9.36
C PHE A 121 -15.05 -0.15 -9.61
N PHE A 122 -15.33 0.65 -10.62
CA PHE A 122 -16.68 1.04 -10.98
C PHE A 122 -17.53 -0.18 -11.32
N GLN A 123 -17.01 -1.11 -12.13
CA GLN A 123 -17.71 -2.34 -12.47
C GLN A 123 -18.03 -3.19 -11.25
N THR A 124 -17.11 -3.26 -10.30
CA THR A 124 -17.33 -4.00 -9.06
C THR A 124 -18.46 -3.37 -8.24
N VAL A 125 -18.47 -2.04 -8.12
CA VAL A 125 -19.53 -1.31 -7.43
C VAL A 125 -20.88 -1.56 -8.09
N MET A 126 -20.94 -1.44 -9.43
CA MET A 126 -22.19 -1.66 -10.17
C MET A 126 -22.70 -3.08 -10.03
N ARG A 127 -21.82 -4.06 -10.02
CA ARG A 127 -22.19 -5.47 -9.85
C ARG A 127 -22.77 -5.73 -8.45
N ASN A 128 -22.16 -5.14 -7.43
CA ASN A 128 -22.63 -5.27 -6.05
C ASN A 128 -24.01 -4.61 -5.87
N LEU A 129 -24.21 -3.42 -6.47
CA LEU A 129 -25.52 -2.77 -6.47
C LEU A 129 -26.58 -3.62 -7.15
N ALA A 130 -26.27 -4.24 -8.29
CA ALA A 130 -27.18 -5.09 -9.00
C ALA A 130 -27.62 -6.29 -8.15
N ARG A 131 -26.71 -6.87 -7.39
CA ARG A 131 -27.03 -7.97 -6.46
C ARG A 131 -27.97 -7.53 -5.35
N GLU A 132 -27.75 -6.34 -4.79
CA GLU A 132 -28.61 -5.83 -3.71
C GLU A 132 -30.00 -5.47 -4.20
N LEU A 133 -30.12 -4.99 -5.44
CA LEU A 133 -31.39 -4.57 -6.02
C LEU A 133 -32.16 -5.73 -6.67
N GLY A 134 -31.46 -6.78 -6.97
CA GLY A 134 -31.99 -7.82 -7.77
C GLY A 134 -32.47 -9.04 -7.26
#